data_4ccd754016c062f6cb5ac285fc35a08f
#
_entry.id   4ccd754016c062f6cb5ac285fc35a08f
#
_cell.length_a   1.000
_cell.length_b   1.000
_cell.length_c   1.000
_cell.angle_alpha   90.00
_cell.angle_beta   90.00
_cell.angle_gamma   90.00
#
_symmetry.space_group_name_H-M   'P 1'
#
loop_
_entity.id
_entity.type
_entity.pdbx_description
1 polymer ?
#
loop_
_entity_poly.entity_id
_entity_poly.type
_entity_poly.pdbx_seq_one_letter_code
_entity_poly.pdbx_strand_id
1 'polypeptide(L)'
;MIEELLPDTVVTVEAFGHDDAGHLPLYPEEEELVARAVAKRRREFTVVRSCARRAMEKLGVPAQPVLTGERGAPRWPDGLTGSMTHCDGYCAAALVRLTDLASLGIDAEPDGPLPDGVLKTIALPVEAARLRRLDEARPDVHWDRLLFSAKESVYKAWFPLTGKWLDFAEADIEISVDPVDPRRGTLHAALLVPGPTVAGRRLSHFDGRWTAREGLVTTAIAVPRT
;
A
#
# COMPACT_ATOMS: atom_id res chain seq x y z
N MET A 1 -11.61 1.60 -5.57
CA MET A 1 -10.46 0.93 -6.23
C MET A 1 -9.70 0.07 -5.24
N ILE A 2 -9.03 0.64 -4.25
CA ILE A 2 -8.34 -0.12 -3.17
C ILE A 2 -9.34 -0.90 -2.29
N GLU A 3 -10.52 -0.37 -2.06
CA GLU A 3 -11.58 -1.04 -1.30
C GLU A 3 -11.89 -2.45 -1.82
N GLU A 4 -11.90 -2.63 -3.15
CA GLU A 4 -12.18 -3.94 -3.79
C GLU A 4 -11.07 -4.99 -3.55
N LEU A 5 -9.89 -4.56 -3.14
CA LEU A 5 -8.73 -5.43 -2.91
C LEU A 5 -8.62 -5.94 -1.47
N LEU A 6 -9.39 -5.36 -0.56
CA LEU A 6 -9.30 -5.58 0.88
C LEU A 6 -10.54 -6.31 1.42
N PRO A 7 -10.44 -7.00 2.57
CA PRO A 7 -11.59 -7.56 3.26
C PRO A 7 -12.59 -6.49 3.71
N ASP A 8 -13.87 -6.84 3.80
CA ASP A 8 -14.97 -5.95 4.19
C ASP A 8 -14.81 -5.31 5.58
N THR A 9 -13.95 -5.88 6.43
CA THR A 9 -13.62 -5.32 7.75
C THR A 9 -12.71 -4.10 7.68
N VAL A 10 -12.08 -3.85 6.53
CA VAL A 10 -11.19 -2.72 6.32
C VAL A 10 -11.98 -1.51 5.83
N VAL A 11 -11.84 -0.40 6.51
CA VAL A 11 -12.40 0.87 6.06
C VAL A 11 -11.41 1.59 5.18
N THR A 12 -11.79 1.82 3.93
CA THR A 12 -10.99 2.58 2.96
C THR A 12 -11.63 3.93 2.67
N VAL A 13 -10.80 4.95 2.56
CA VAL A 13 -11.17 6.28 2.09
C VAL A 13 -10.20 6.69 1.00
N GLU A 14 -10.74 7.00 -0.15
CA GLU A 14 -10.00 7.37 -1.36
C GLU A 14 -10.33 8.80 -1.78
N ALA A 15 -9.37 9.51 -2.33
CA ALA A 15 -9.51 10.84 -2.89
C ALA A 15 -8.85 10.89 -4.27
N PHE A 16 -9.60 11.38 -5.26
CA PHE A 16 -9.18 11.50 -6.65
C PHE A 16 -9.05 12.97 -7.04
N GLY A 17 -8.09 13.26 -7.93
CA GLY A 17 -7.85 14.61 -8.41
C GLY A 17 -6.89 15.42 -7.56
N HIS A 18 -6.74 16.69 -7.94
CA HIS A 18 -5.83 17.64 -7.28
C HIS A 18 -6.58 18.70 -6.45
N ASP A 19 -7.90 18.55 -6.30
CA ASP A 19 -8.73 19.52 -5.60
C ASP A 19 -8.59 19.34 -4.08
N ASP A 20 -8.25 20.43 -3.40
CA ASP A 20 -8.15 20.48 -1.93
C ASP A 20 -9.52 20.73 -1.27
N ALA A 21 -10.58 20.93 -2.06
CA ALA A 21 -11.90 21.24 -1.54
C ALA A 21 -12.47 20.08 -0.70
N GLY A 22 -12.81 20.38 0.54
CA GLY A 22 -13.43 19.43 1.47
C GLY A 22 -12.46 18.52 2.22
N HIS A 23 -11.15 18.70 2.10
CA HIS A 23 -10.18 18.00 2.95
C HIS A 23 -10.06 18.65 4.33
N LEU A 24 -9.93 17.80 5.35
CA LEU A 24 -9.72 18.26 6.72
C LEU A 24 -8.31 18.88 6.85
N PRO A 25 -8.18 20.04 7.51
CA PRO A 25 -6.88 20.67 7.73
C PRO A 25 -5.97 19.76 8.56
N LEU A 26 -4.66 19.97 8.45
CA LEU A 26 -3.69 19.30 9.30
C LEU A 26 -3.84 19.75 10.76
N TYR A 27 -3.52 18.87 11.69
CA TYR A 27 -3.28 19.24 13.08
C TYR A 27 -1.94 19.98 13.21
N PRO A 28 -1.73 20.80 14.26
CA PRO A 28 -0.47 21.52 14.44
C PRO A 28 0.77 20.61 14.39
N GLU A 29 0.69 19.43 15.00
CA GLU A 29 1.78 18.45 15.04
C GLU A 29 2.06 17.82 13.65
N GLU A 30 1.04 17.70 12.81
CA GLU A 30 1.18 17.24 11.42
C GLU A 30 1.76 18.35 10.52
N GLU A 31 1.39 19.62 10.77
CA GLU A 31 1.92 20.80 10.09
C GLU A 31 3.45 20.90 10.21
N GLU A 32 3.99 20.62 11.39
CA GLU A 32 5.43 20.62 11.64
C GLU A 32 6.19 19.63 10.75
N LEU A 33 5.59 18.47 10.45
CA LEU A 33 6.20 17.42 9.60
C LEU A 33 6.38 17.87 8.15
N VAL A 34 5.58 18.81 7.68
CA VAL A 34 5.58 19.30 6.30
C VAL A 34 5.91 20.80 6.19
N ALA A 35 6.39 21.43 7.26
CA ALA A 35 6.70 22.87 7.30
C ALA A 35 7.69 23.30 6.20
N ARG A 36 8.62 22.41 5.81
CA ARG A 36 9.63 22.65 4.77
C ARG A 36 9.33 21.94 3.45
N ALA A 37 8.19 21.26 3.33
CA ALA A 37 7.83 20.53 2.13
C ALA A 37 7.37 21.47 1.02
N VAL A 38 7.65 21.09 -0.24
CA VAL A 38 7.11 21.78 -1.41
C VAL A 38 5.57 21.64 -1.45
N ALA A 39 4.90 22.59 -2.11
CA ALA A 39 3.44 22.68 -2.13
C ALA A 39 2.75 21.36 -2.54
N LYS A 40 3.26 20.66 -3.55
CA LYS A 40 2.74 19.34 -3.99
C LYS A 40 2.79 18.33 -2.83
N ARG A 41 3.93 18.18 -2.17
CA ARG A 41 4.10 17.24 -1.05
C ARG A 41 3.22 17.57 0.14
N ARG A 42 3.10 18.87 0.48
CA ARG A 42 2.21 19.33 1.56
C ARG A 42 0.75 18.98 1.27
N ARG A 43 0.30 19.18 0.03
CA ARG A 43 -1.05 18.84 -0.42
C ARG A 43 -1.33 17.34 -0.31
N GLU A 44 -0.48 16.49 -0.90
CA GLU A 44 -0.60 15.03 -0.82
C GLU A 44 -0.64 14.55 0.63
N PHE A 45 0.21 15.11 1.48
CA PHE A 45 0.26 14.81 2.90
C PHE A 45 -1.05 15.19 3.62
N THR A 46 -1.62 16.35 3.31
CA THR A 46 -2.90 16.82 3.86
C THR A 46 -4.05 15.91 3.45
N VAL A 47 -4.14 15.61 2.15
CA VAL A 47 -5.22 14.79 1.60
C VAL A 47 -5.20 13.39 2.18
N VAL A 48 -4.05 12.72 2.21
CA VAL A 48 -3.97 11.35 2.71
C VAL A 48 -4.28 11.26 4.22
N ARG A 49 -3.95 12.27 5.02
CA ARG A 49 -4.31 12.32 6.43
C ARG A 49 -5.78 12.63 6.66
N SER A 50 -6.36 13.46 5.81
CA SER A 50 -7.81 13.65 5.79
C SER A 50 -8.54 12.33 5.51
N CYS A 51 -8.05 11.53 4.55
CA CYS A 51 -8.57 10.18 4.29
C CYS A 51 -8.46 9.28 5.54
N ALA A 52 -7.29 9.27 6.20
CA ALA A 52 -7.08 8.48 7.41
C ALA A 52 -8.03 8.85 8.56
N ARG A 53 -8.22 10.14 8.81
CA ARG A 53 -9.15 10.62 9.85
C ARG A 53 -10.60 10.25 9.56
N ARG A 54 -11.03 10.37 8.30
CA ARG A 54 -12.36 9.91 7.88
C ARG A 54 -12.53 8.40 8.02
N ALA A 55 -11.48 7.62 7.80
CA ALA A 55 -11.52 6.18 8.05
C ALA A 55 -11.62 5.86 9.54
N MET A 56 -10.92 6.62 10.42
CA MET A 56 -11.09 6.50 11.88
C MET A 56 -12.54 6.76 12.31
N GLU A 57 -13.13 7.85 11.82
CA GLU A 57 -14.54 8.21 12.13
C GLU A 57 -15.51 7.11 11.70
N LYS A 58 -15.33 6.54 10.50
CA LYS A 58 -16.13 5.40 10.02
C LYS A 58 -15.97 4.14 10.89
N LEU A 59 -14.81 3.96 11.53
CA LEU A 59 -14.56 2.89 12.50
C LEU A 59 -15.08 3.24 13.91
N GLY A 60 -15.70 4.42 14.10
CA GLY A 60 -16.16 4.88 15.41
C GLY A 60 -15.02 5.29 16.36
N VAL A 61 -13.86 5.61 15.82
CA VAL A 61 -12.70 6.13 16.56
C VAL A 61 -12.60 7.63 16.33
N PRO A 62 -12.46 8.46 17.37
CA PRO A 62 -12.28 9.90 17.20
C PRO A 62 -11.10 10.23 16.29
N ALA A 63 -11.28 11.18 15.39
CA ALA A 63 -10.21 11.68 14.54
C ALA A 63 -9.09 12.28 15.39
N GLN A 64 -7.85 11.91 15.09
CA GLN A 64 -6.65 12.41 15.77
C GLN A 64 -5.47 12.51 14.81
N PRO A 65 -4.38 13.20 15.20
CA PRO A 65 -3.20 13.32 14.34
C PRO A 65 -2.60 11.96 13.95
N VAL A 66 -2.20 11.82 12.70
CA VAL A 66 -1.42 10.67 12.22
C VAL A 66 0.04 11.09 12.08
N LEU A 67 0.79 10.92 13.15
CA LEU A 67 2.20 11.29 13.17
C LEU A 67 3.07 10.24 12.45
N THR A 68 4.25 10.67 12.08
CA THR A 68 5.25 9.82 11.44
C THR A 68 6.15 9.19 12.51
N GLY A 69 6.25 7.88 12.51
CA GLY A 69 7.17 7.11 13.33
C GLY A 69 8.47 6.79 12.61
N GLU A 70 9.13 5.71 13.06
CA GLU A 70 10.34 5.21 12.44
C GLU A 70 10.14 4.94 10.95
N ARG A 71 11.14 5.28 10.14
CA ARG A 71 11.16 5.07 8.68
C ARG A 71 9.94 5.59 7.93
N GLY A 72 9.27 6.61 8.48
CA GLY A 72 8.10 7.20 7.85
C GLY A 72 6.80 6.45 8.10
N ALA A 73 6.79 5.38 8.87
CA ALA A 73 5.59 4.61 9.17
C ALA A 73 4.57 5.46 9.95
N PRO A 74 3.27 5.42 9.61
CA PRO A 74 2.26 6.13 10.35
C PRO A 74 2.07 5.54 11.75
N ARG A 75 1.86 6.41 12.74
CA ARG A 75 1.46 6.01 14.09
C ARG A 75 -0.06 6.04 14.17
N TRP A 76 -0.64 4.88 14.27
CA TRP A 76 -2.08 4.74 14.39
C TRP A 76 -2.55 4.82 15.85
N PRO A 77 -3.81 5.22 16.08
CA PRO A 77 -4.44 5.09 17.40
C PRO A 77 -4.40 3.67 17.94
N ASP A 78 -4.40 3.53 19.27
CA ASP A 78 -4.46 2.22 19.92
C ASP A 78 -5.63 1.37 19.40
N GLY A 79 -5.37 0.10 19.14
CA GLY A 79 -6.35 -0.85 18.62
C GLY A 79 -6.61 -0.77 17.11
N LEU A 80 -5.96 0.14 16.39
CA LEU A 80 -6.00 0.22 14.93
C LEU A 80 -4.66 -0.15 14.29
N THR A 81 -4.74 -0.66 13.07
CA THR A 81 -3.64 -0.70 12.12
C THR A 81 -4.11 -0.19 10.78
N GLY A 82 -3.19 0.17 9.91
CA GLY A 82 -3.55 0.75 8.63
C GLY A 82 -2.37 1.03 7.72
N SER A 83 -2.68 1.50 6.54
CA SER A 83 -1.70 1.91 5.54
C SER A 83 -2.22 3.10 4.76
N MET A 84 -1.32 3.89 4.24
CA MET A 84 -1.61 5.05 3.39
C MET A 84 -0.77 4.99 2.12
N THR A 85 -1.34 5.50 1.04
CA THR A 85 -0.61 5.71 -0.21
C THR A 85 -1.03 7.00 -0.89
N HIS A 86 -0.16 7.53 -1.72
CA HIS A 86 -0.46 8.66 -2.59
C HIS A 86 0.42 8.58 -3.84
N CYS A 87 -0.14 8.94 -4.97
CA CYS A 87 0.56 9.23 -6.20
C CYS A 87 -0.09 10.44 -6.87
N ASP A 88 0.33 10.78 -8.08
CA ASP A 88 -0.22 11.94 -8.78
C ASP A 88 -1.73 11.78 -9.03
N GLY A 89 -2.52 12.70 -8.50
CA GLY A 89 -3.99 12.68 -8.62
C GLY A 89 -4.72 11.64 -7.78
N TYR A 90 -4.05 10.91 -6.87
CA TYR A 90 -4.70 9.90 -6.04
C TYR A 90 -4.09 9.81 -4.63
N CYS A 91 -4.95 9.73 -3.65
CA CYS A 91 -4.58 9.47 -2.25
C CYS A 91 -5.55 8.45 -1.64
N ALA A 92 -5.05 7.55 -0.81
CA ALA A 92 -5.89 6.61 -0.08
C ALA A 92 -5.34 6.29 1.32
N ALA A 93 -6.27 6.00 2.22
CA ALA A 93 -5.98 5.43 3.53
C ALA A 93 -6.91 4.22 3.77
N ALA A 94 -6.35 3.14 4.27
CA ALA A 94 -7.06 1.94 4.67
C ALA A 94 -6.75 1.65 6.14
N LEU A 95 -7.79 1.54 6.98
CA LEU A 95 -7.68 1.29 8.41
C LEU A 95 -8.56 0.10 8.82
N VAL A 96 -8.10 -0.62 9.82
CA VAL A 96 -8.80 -1.77 10.36
C VAL A 96 -8.50 -1.93 11.85
N ARG A 97 -9.38 -2.59 12.59
CA ARG A 97 -9.11 -2.95 13.99
C ARG A 97 -8.06 -4.06 14.05
N LEU A 98 -7.16 -3.95 15.02
CA LEU A 98 -6.15 -5.00 15.30
C LEU A 98 -6.77 -6.34 15.72
N THR A 99 -8.06 -6.38 16.06
CA THR A 99 -8.81 -7.62 16.28
C THR A 99 -9.06 -8.40 15.00
N ASP A 100 -9.15 -7.73 13.85
CA ASP A 100 -9.56 -8.30 12.58
C ASP A 100 -8.35 -8.65 11.69
N LEU A 101 -7.37 -7.73 11.59
CA LEU A 101 -6.12 -7.97 10.88
C LEU A 101 -4.91 -7.67 11.79
N ALA A 102 -3.84 -8.42 11.59
CA ALA A 102 -2.56 -8.14 12.25
C ALA A 102 -1.82 -6.95 11.61
N SER A 103 -1.92 -6.81 10.30
CA SER A 103 -1.34 -5.71 9.52
C SER A 103 -1.99 -5.61 8.15
N LEU A 104 -1.80 -4.48 7.49
CA LEU A 104 -2.13 -4.31 6.07
C LEU A 104 -1.15 -3.34 5.41
N GLY A 105 -0.98 -3.48 4.09
CA GLY A 105 -0.20 -2.57 3.27
C GLY A 105 -0.94 -2.26 1.98
N ILE A 106 -1.04 -1.00 1.61
CA ILE A 106 -1.60 -0.56 0.33
C ILE A 106 -0.61 0.31 -0.42
N ASP A 107 -0.67 0.20 -1.73
CA ASP A 107 0.09 1.08 -2.60
C ASP A 107 -0.67 1.39 -3.88
N ALA A 108 -0.39 2.56 -4.46
CA ALA A 108 -0.95 3.03 -5.72
C ALA A 108 0.09 3.82 -6.49
N GLU A 109 0.21 3.52 -7.77
CA GLU A 109 1.13 4.15 -8.70
C GLU A 109 0.41 4.51 -10.00
N PRO A 110 0.85 5.55 -10.74
CA PRO A 110 0.37 5.77 -12.10
C PRO A 110 0.67 4.55 -12.98
N ASP A 111 -0.31 4.10 -13.78
CA ASP A 111 -0.14 3.00 -14.74
C ASP A 111 0.73 3.47 -15.92
N GLY A 112 2.01 3.45 -15.70
CA GLY A 112 3.05 3.86 -16.63
C GLY A 112 4.38 3.16 -16.33
N PRO A 113 5.30 3.09 -17.29
CA PRO A 113 6.56 2.36 -17.10
C PRO A 113 7.38 2.93 -15.96
N LEU A 114 8.16 2.09 -15.30
CA LEU A 114 9.16 2.56 -14.35
C LEU A 114 10.26 3.35 -15.08
N PRO A 115 10.91 4.30 -14.40
CA PRO A 115 12.12 4.92 -14.94
C PRO A 115 13.21 3.89 -15.26
N ASP A 116 14.00 4.19 -16.29
CA ASP A 116 15.08 3.31 -16.73
C ASP A 116 16.00 2.87 -15.58
N GLY A 117 16.25 1.58 -15.50
CA GLY A 117 17.11 0.98 -14.51
C GLY A 117 16.45 0.62 -13.18
N VAL A 118 15.30 1.19 -12.83
CA VAL A 118 14.64 0.91 -11.55
C VAL A 118 14.27 -0.56 -11.41
N LEU A 119 13.69 -1.17 -12.45
CA LEU A 119 13.33 -2.59 -12.44
C LEU A 119 14.51 -3.48 -12.06
N LYS A 120 15.71 -3.17 -12.52
CA LYS A 120 16.93 -3.96 -12.22
C LYS A 120 17.32 -3.90 -10.73
N THR A 121 16.92 -2.86 -10.02
CA THR A 121 17.25 -2.69 -8.59
C THR A 121 16.22 -3.32 -7.66
N ILE A 122 14.98 -3.49 -8.14
CA ILE A 122 13.88 -3.99 -7.31
C ILE A 122 13.51 -5.45 -7.59
N ALA A 123 13.74 -5.94 -8.83
CA ALA A 123 13.30 -7.26 -9.25
C ALA A 123 14.36 -8.33 -9.06
N LEU A 124 13.95 -9.46 -8.52
CA LEU A 124 14.73 -10.69 -8.60
C LEU A 124 14.81 -11.20 -10.06
N PRO A 125 15.85 -11.92 -10.45
CA PRO A 125 15.93 -12.50 -11.81
C PRO A 125 14.70 -13.34 -12.20
N VAL A 126 14.14 -14.07 -11.24
CA VAL A 126 12.94 -14.89 -11.44
C VAL A 126 11.69 -14.03 -11.66
N GLU A 127 11.56 -12.93 -10.92
CA GLU A 127 10.46 -11.96 -11.10
C GLU A 127 10.57 -11.30 -12.47
N ALA A 128 11.74 -10.82 -12.86
CA ALA A 128 11.96 -10.22 -14.17
C ALA A 128 11.64 -11.19 -15.33
N ALA A 129 11.89 -12.50 -15.16
CA ALA A 129 11.51 -13.50 -16.14
C ALA A 129 9.99 -13.71 -16.21
N ARG A 130 9.28 -13.70 -15.06
CA ARG A 130 7.80 -13.76 -15.01
C ARG A 130 7.18 -12.52 -15.66
N LEU A 131 7.69 -11.32 -15.35
CA LEU A 131 7.17 -10.07 -15.92
C LEU A 131 7.27 -10.04 -17.44
N ARG A 132 8.36 -10.51 -18.04
CA ARG A 132 8.47 -10.59 -19.51
C ARG A 132 7.36 -11.44 -20.13
N ARG A 133 6.99 -12.56 -19.50
CA ARG A 133 5.90 -13.42 -19.98
C ARG A 133 4.52 -12.73 -19.85
N LEU A 134 4.33 -11.99 -18.77
CA LEU A 134 3.12 -11.19 -18.56
C LEU A 134 3.02 -10.07 -19.60
N ASP A 135 4.11 -9.38 -19.89
CA ASP A 135 4.18 -8.31 -20.87
C ASP A 135 3.93 -8.82 -22.30
N GLU A 136 4.51 -9.98 -22.67
CA GLU A 136 4.23 -10.65 -23.94
C GLU A 136 2.75 -11.03 -24.09
N ALA A 137 2.11 -11.47 -23.01
CA ALA A 137 0.70 -11.87 -23.02
C ALA A 137 -0.27 -10.68 -22.90
N ARG A 138 0.12 -9.64 -22.19
CA ARG A 138 -0.74 -8.50 -21.82
C ARG A 138 0.09 -7.20 -21.73
N PRO A 139 0.40 -6.57 -22.86
CA PRO A 139 1.19 -5.34 -22.92
C PRO A 139 0.40 -4.08 -22.49
N ASP A 140 -0.88 -4.24 -22.13
CA ASP A 140 -1.77 -3.15 -21.68
C ASP A 140 -1.70 -2.84 -20.19
N VAL A 141 -0.82 -3.53 -19.44
CA VAL A 141 -0.52 -3.29 -18.03
C VAL A 141 0.98 -3.09 -17.87
N HIS A 142 1.39 -2.07 -17.11
CA HIS A 142 2.81 -1.86 -16.81
C HIS A 142 3.23 -2.77 -15.63
N TRP A 143 3.62 -3.99 -15.95
CA TRP A 143 3.95 -5.05 -14.99
C TRP A 143 5.16 -4.72 -14.10
N ASP A 144 6.09 -3.95 -14.61
CA ASP A 144 7.23 -3.43 -13.86
C ASP A 144 6.76 -2.48 -12.75
N ARG A 145 5.82 -1.58 -13.06
CA ARG A 145 5.19 -0.66 -12.09
C ARG A 145 4.35 -1.43 -11.07
N LEU A 146 3.62 -2.43 -11.53
CA LEU A 146 2.81 -3.29 -10.65
C LEU A 146 3.70 -4.07 -9.67
N LEU A 147 4.85 -4.59 -10.11
CA LEU A 147 5.81 -5.24 -9.21
C LEU A 147 6.33 -4.25 -8.16
N PHE A 148 6.68 -3.03 -8.55
CA PHE A 148 7.12 -1.99 -7.62
C PHE A 148 6.05 -1.72 -6.56
N SER A 149 4.82 -1.45 -6.98
CA SER A 149 3.69 -1.21 -6.08
C SER A 149 3.45 -2.40 -5.14
N ALA A 150 3.55 -3.64 -5.65
CA ALA A 150 3.42 -4.85 -4.83
C ALA A 150 4.51 -4.94 -3.76
N LYS A 151 5.77 -4.65 -4.10
CA LYS A 151 6.90 -4.61 -3.15
C LYS A 151 6.67 -3.55 -2.05
N GLU A 152 6.17 -2.37 -2.41
CA GLU A 152 5.81 -1.32 -1.46
C GLU A 152 4.68 -1.76 -0.53
N SER A 153 3.63 -2.39 -1.04
CA SER A 153 2.55 -2.94 -0.21
C SER A 153 3.04 -4.03 0.75
N VAL A 154 3.94 -4.90 0.30
CA VAL A 154 4.56 -5.93 1.13
C VAL A 154 5.38 -5.28 2.26
N TYR A 155 6.20 -4.28 1.95
CA TYR A 155 6.97 -3.55 2.97
C TYR A 155 6.06 -2.85 3.99
N LYS A 156 4.99 -2.18 3.52
CA LYS A 156 4.02 -1.50 4.38
C LYS A 156 3.25 -2.46 5.30
N ALA A 157 3.04 -3.70 4.88
CA ALA A 157 2.46 -4.75 5.73
C ALA A 157 3.50 -5.39 6.67
N TRP A 158 4.74 -5.51 6.24
CA TRP A 158 5.85 -6.10 6.99
C TRP A 158 6.30 -5.24 8.16
N PHE A 159 6.50 -3.94 7.93
CA PHE A 159 7.14 -3.04 8.91
C PHE A 159 6.36 -2.96 10.24
N PRO A 160 5.02 -2.83 10.27
CA PRO A 160 4.26 -2.83 11.52
C PRO A 160 4.39 -4.10 12.36
N LEU A 161 4.66 -5.26 11.73
CA LEU A 161 4.80 -6.54 12.40
C LEU A 161 6.20 -6.80 12.95
N THR A 162 7.23 -6.18 12.37
CA THR A 162 8.62 -6.53 12.63
C THR A 162 9.48 -5.39 13.17
N GLY A 163 9.12 -4.14 12.85
CA GLY A 163 9.96 -2.96 13.06
C GLY A 163 11.27 -2.98 12.22
N LYS A 164 11.38 -3.89 11.25
CA LYS A 164 12.61 -4.11 10.49
C LYS A 164 12.46 -3.67 9.04
N TRP A 165 13.57 -3.27 8.44
CA TRP A 165 13.67 -3.10 7.00
C TRP A 165 13.44 -4.45 6.30
N LEU A 166 12.82 -4.41 5.14
CA LEU A 166 12.73 -5.50 4.18
C LEU A 166 13.26 -4.97 2.84
N ASP A 167 14.34 -5.56 2.36
CA ASP A 167 14.89 -5.21 1.06
C ASP A 167 14.04 -5.79 -0.07
N PHE A 168 14.06 -5.16 -1.24
CA PHE A 168 13.37 -5.66 -2.42
C PHE A 168 13.77 -7.10 -2.80
N ALA A 169 15.01 -7.48 -2.53
CA ALA A 169 15.53 -8.83 -2.77
C ALA A 169 15.08 -9.86 -1.71
N GLU A 170 14.46 -9.45 -0.62
CA GLU A 170 14.05 -10.32 0.49
C GLU A 170 12.60 -10.82 0.39
N ALA A 171 11.89 -10.49 -0.69
CA ALA A 171 10.58 -11.05 -1.01
C ALA A 171 10.50 -11.39 -2.50
N ASP A 172 10.08 -12.61 -2.82
CA ASP A 172 9.77 -13.05 -4.20
C ASP A 172 8.28 -12.92 -4.45
N ILE A 173 7.88 -12.04 -5.38
CA ILE A 173 6.49 -11.78 -5.69
C ILE A 173 6.06 -12.47 -6.97
N GLU A 174 5.03 -13.27 -6.87
CA GLU A 174 4.32 -13.85 -8.01
C GLU A 174 3.00 -13.10 -8.24
N ILE A 175 2.81 -12.65 -9.48
CA ILE A 175 1.62 -11.94 -9.93
C ILE A 175 0.77 -12.91 -10.76
N SER A 176 -0.48 -13.12 -10.34
CA SER A 176 -1.45 -13.92 -11.06
C SER A 176 -2.59 -13.05 -11.57
N VAL A 177 -3.03 -13.31 -12.80
CA VAL A 177 -4.11 -12.58 -13.49
C VAL A 177 -5.42 -13.32 -13.30
N ASP A 178 -6.49 -12.59 -12.98
CA ASP A 178 -7.85 -13.15 -12.91
C ASP A 178 -8.29 -13.59 -14.34
N PRO A 179 -8.76 -14.83 -14.52
CA PRO A 179 -9.15 -15.32 -15.85
C PRO A 179 -10.39 -14.62 -16.44
N VAL A 180 -11.22 -14.00 -15.61
CA VAL A 180 -12.45 -13.32 -16.03
C VAL A 180 -12.20 -11.82 -16.26
N ASP A 181 -11.45 -11.20 -15.37
CA ASP A 181 -11.11 -9.77 -15.46
C ASP A 181 -9.58 -9.59 -15.45
N PRO A 182 -8.98 -9.46 -16.64
CA PRO A 182 -7.53 -9.42 -16.78
C PRO A 182 -6.86 -8.15 -16.27
N ARG A 183 -7.64 -7.17 -15.79
CA ARG A 183 -7.11 -5.96 -15.17
C ARG A 183 -7.09 -6.03 -13.63
N ARG A 184 -7.23 -7.23 -13.08
CA ARG A 184 -7.05 -7.53 -11.66
C ARG A 184 -6.48 -8.92 -11.45
N GLY A 185 -6.10 -9.21 -10.23
CA GLY A 185 -5.60 -10.54 -9.87
C GLY A 185 -5.08 -10.60 -8.45
N THR A 186 -4.25 -11.59 -8.20
CA THR A 186 -3.68 -11.87 -6.89
C THR A 186 -2.16 -11.69 -6.88
N LEU A 187 -1.62 -11.50 -5.69
CA LEU A 187 -0.20 -11.42 -5.39
C LEU A 187 0.14 -12.50 -4.36
N HIS A 188 1.23 -13.19 -4.58
CA HIS A 188 1.84 -14.07 -3.60
C HIS A 188 3.28 -13.62 -3.36
N ALA A 189 3.59 -13.14 -2.16
CA ALA A 189 4.89 -12.64 -1.79
C ALA A 189 5.58 -13.62 -0.83
N ALA A 190 6.41 -14.52 -1.33
CA ALA A 190 7.21 -15.42 -0.52
C ALA A 190 8.34 -14.64 0.17
N LEU A 191 8.41 -14.74 1.50
CA LEU A 191 9.46 -14.08 2.28
C LEU A 191 10.74 -14.92 2.23
N LEU A 192 11.83 -14.33 1.74
CA LEU A 192 13.14 -14.98 1.63
C LEU A 192 13.98 -14.80 2.91
N VAL A 193 13.41 -14.16 3.91
CA VAL A 193 13.97 -13.96 5.25
C VAL A 193 13.00 -14.52 6.30
N PRO A 194 13.42 -14.74 7.54
CA PRO A 194 12.52 -15.19 8.60
C PRO A 194 11.36 -14.22 8.82
N GLY A 195 10.15 -14.65 8.49
CA GLY A 195 8.94 -13.84 8.56
C GLY A 195 8.49 -13.53 9.99
N PRO A 196 7.51 -12.60 10.14
CA PRO A 196 6.95 -12.25 11.44
C PRO A 196 6.16 -13.40 12.05
N THR A 197 6.02 -13.37 13.38
CA THR A 197 5.14 -14.29 14.10
C THR A 197 3.82 -13.59 14.39
N VAL A 198 2.73 -14.13 13.87
CA VAL A 198 1.36 -13.66 14.11
C VAL A 198 0.56 -14.79 14.76
N ALA A 199 -0.08 -14.51 15.88
CA ALA A 199 -0.84 -15.52 16.67
C ALA A 199 -0.05 -16.83 16.93
N GLY A 200 1.25 -16.72 17.21
CA GLY A 200 2.13 -17.87 17.48
C GLY A 200 2.64 -18.60 16.24
N ARG A 201 2.17 -18.26 15.04
CA ARG A 201 2.61 -18.86 13.76
C ARG A 201 3.56 -17.92 13.04
N ARG A 202 4.72 -18.46 12.64
CA ARG A 202 5.64 -17.74 11.75
C ARG A 202 5.08 -17.74 10.32
N LEU A 203 4.97 -16.57 9.73
CA LEU A 203 4.55 -16.42 8.35
C LEU A 203 5.74 -16.62 7.41
N SER A 204 5.52 -17.27 6.28
CA SER A 204 6.50 -17.47 5.22
C SER A 204 6.17 -16.66 3.96
N HIS A 205 4.98 -16.08 3.89
CA HIS A 205 4.50 -15.31 2.75
C HIS A 205 3.42 -14.33 3.18
N PHE A 206 3.13 -13.39 2.31
CA PHE A 206 1.93 -12.56 2.33
C PHE A 206 1.16 -12.75 1.03
N ASP A 207 -0.17 -12.82 1.14
CA ASP A 207 -1.06 -12.82 0.00
C ASP A 207 -1.73 -11.46 -0.15
N GLY A 208 -2.01 -11.09 -1.41
CA GLY A 208 -2.62 -9.82 -1.73
C GLY A 208 -3.40 -9.84 -3.03
N ARG A 209 -3.87 -8.67 -3.41
CA ARG A 209 -4.61 -8.43 -4.65
C ARG A 209 -4.10 -7.18 -5.35
N TRP A 210 -4.38 -7.09 -6.63
CA TRP A 210 -4.06 -5.94 -7.46
C TRP A 210 -5.16 -5.62 -8.46
N THR A 211 -5.19 -4.37 -8.91
CA THR A 211 -5.97 -3.95 -10.08
C THR A 211 -5.22 -2.86 -10.85
N ALA A 212 -5.46 -2.82 -12.17
CA ALA A 212 -4.93 -1.80 -13.07
C ALA A 212 -6.10 -1.13 -13.80
N ARG A 213 -6.59 0.01 -13.30
CA ARG A 213 -7.76 0.72 -13.81
C ARG A 213 -7.60 2.22 -13.63
N GLU A 214 -8.34 3.01 -14.42
CA GLU A 214 -8.39 4.47 -14.30
C GLU A 214 -7.01 5.15 -14.33
N GLY A 215 -6.05 4.55 -15.07
CA GLY A 215 -4.70 5.07 -15.18
C GLY A 215 -3.82 4.82 -13.95
N LEU A 216 -4.23 3.94 -13.06
CA LEU A 216 -3.49 3.55 -11.85
C LEU A 216 -3.30 2.04 -11.79
N VAL A 217 -2.18 1.60 -11.24
CA VAL A 217 -2.01 0.28 -10.66
C VAL A 217 -2.11 0.39 -9.15
N THR A 218 -2.91 -0.47 -8.53
CA THR A 218 -3.09 -0.48 -7.08
C THR A 218 -2.90 -1.89 -6.53
N THR A 219 -2.26 -1.98 -5.39
CA THR A 219 -1.97 -3.24 -4.71
C THR A 219 -2.36 -3.17 -3.25
N ALA A 220 -2.75 -4.32 -2.69
CA ALA A 220 -3.09 -4.42 -1.29
C ALA A 220 -2.68 -5.78 -0.73
N ILE A 221 -2.08 -5.76 0.46
CA ILE A 221 -1.75 -6.92 1.28
C ILE A 221 -2.59 -6.83 2.55
N ALA A 222 -3.29 -7.90 2.90
CA ALA A 222 -4.00 -8.02 4.18
C ALA A 222 -3.44 -9.22 4.94
N VAL A 223 -2.90 -8.99 6.13
CA VAL A 223 -2.32 -10.06 6.96
C VAL A 223 -3.34 -10.47 8.02
N PRO A 224 -3.95 -11.66 7.90
CA PRO A 224 -4.90 -12.16 8.87
C PRO A 224 -4.26 -12.33 10.25
N ARG A 225 -5.07 -12.24 11.29
CA ARG A 225 -4.63 -12.48 12.66
C ARG A 225 -4.61 -13.96 13.03
N THR A 226 -5.34 -14.79 12.32
CA THR A 226 -5.48 -16.25 12.53
C THR A 226 -5.01 -17.04 11.32
#